data_acd8c1fbd6f71e551590a965430d26d2
#
_entry.id   acd8c1fbd6f71e551590a965430d26d2
#
_cell.length_a   1.000
_cell.length_b   1.000
_cell.length_c   1.000
_cell.angle_alpha   90.00
_cell.angle_beta   90.00
_cell.angle_gamma   90.00
#
_symmetry.space_group_name_H-M   'P 1'
#
loop_
_entity.id
_entity.type
_entity.pdbx_description
1 polymer ?
#
loop_
_entity_poly.entity_id
_entity_poly.type
_entity_poly.pdbx_seq_one_letter_code
_entity_poly.pdbx_strand_id
1 'polypeptide(L)'
;PVHEAFASQVNYDPKPGMIVENGPPEQVDEIPPDYKPDGENVIWIPGYWGFDDQRKDYVWISGVWRTPPAGRRWVPGYWNELMNDRDYQWVSGFWASSERRKMNYSTAPPESLENGPSVSAPTKSHFWVPGVWLYRGTNYRWRAGHWVRYRPDYVYIPSRWMWTPGGYVFVDGYWDYQMSARGVMFAPVIMHAPIVQ
;
A
#
# COMPACT_ATOMS: atom_id res chain seq x y z
N PRO A 1 -10.57 3.32 -9.01
CA PRO A 1 -9.63 2.85 -7.99
C PRO A 1 -8.90 1.59 -8.47
N VAL A 2 -7.62 1.47 -8.07
CA VAL A 2 -6.76 0.33 -8.39
C VAL A 2 -6.48 -0.40 -7.09
N HIS A 3 -6.47 -1.74 -7.12
CA HIS A 3 -6.16 -2.56 -5.96
C HIS A 3 -4.77 -2.20 -5.38
N GLU A 4 -4.70 -1.89 -4.08
CA GLU A 4 -3.47 -1.40 -3.43
C GLU A 4 -2.29 -2.39 -3.52
N ALA A 5 -2.55 -3.71 -3.53
CA ALA A 5 -1.51 -4.70 -3.72
C ALA A 5 -0.90 -4.67 -5.12
N PHE A 6 -1.65 -4.20 -6.10
CA PHE A 6 -1.17 -4.09 -7.49
C PHE A 6 -0.38 -2.80 -7.72
N ALA A 7 -0.86 -1.68 -7.20
CA ALA A 7 -0.21 -0.38 -7.28
C ALA A 7 -0.29 0.33 -5.94
N SER A 8 0.67 0.04 -5.06
CA SER A 8 0.77 0.71 -3.76
C SER A 8 0.96 2.21 -3.93
N GLN A 9 0.14 2.98 -3.25
CA GLN A 9 0.35 4.41 -3.16
C GLN A 9 1.56 4.70 -2.27
N VAL A 10 2.44 5.58 -2.74
CA VAL A 10 3.59 6.06 -1.98
C VAL A 10 3.23 7.43 -1.44
N ASN A 11 2.97 7.51 -0.14
CA ASN A 11 2.75 8.76 0.55
C ASN A 11 3.90 8.98 1.54
N TYR A 12 4.58 10.12 1.42
CA TYR A 12 5.68 10.50 2.32
C TYR A 12 5.21 11.25 3.57
N ASP A 13 3.93 11.60 3.63
CA ASP A 13 3.28 12.22 4.78
C ASP A 13 2.28 11.20 5.36
N PRO A 14 2.72 10.38 6.33
CA PRO A 14 1.92 9.28 6.86
C PRO A 14 0.79 9.82 7.74
N LYS A 15 -0.35 10.09 7.13
CA LYS A 15 -1.57 10.52 7.81
C LYS A 15 -2.55 9.37 8.01
N PRO A 16 -3.42 9.47 9.02
CA PRO A 16 -4.60 8.62 9.13
C PRO A 16 -5.39 8.60 7.82
N GLY A 17 -5.92 7.45 7.46
CA GLY A 17 -6.76 7.29 6.28
C GLY A 17 -8.09 8.05 6.39
N MET A 18 -8.85 8.05 5.30
CA MET A 18 -10.16 8.69 5.27
C MET A 18 -11.10 8.09 6.32
N ILE A 19 -11.96 8.92 6.85
CA ILE A 19 -13.05 8.52 7.74
C ILE A 19 -14.36 8.65 6.97
N VAL A 20 -15.20 7.64 7.09
CA VAL A 20 -16.54 7.60 6.49
C VAL A 20 -17.56 7.22 7.55
N GLU A 21 -18.76 7.77 7.41
CA GLU A 21 -19.91 7.33 8.17
C GLU A 21 -20.42 6.00 7.62
N ASN A 22 -20.86 5.15 8.50
CA ASN A 22 -21.32 3.79 8.22
C ASN A 22 -20.19 2.86 7.71
N GLY A 23 -20.25 1.61 8.14
CA GLY A 23 -19.29 0.58 7.78
C GLY A 23 -19.44 0.09 6.35
N PRO A 24 -18.43 -0.62 5.83
CA PRO A 24 -18.54 -1.28 4.55
C PRO A 24 -19.64 -2.33 4.58
N PRO A 25 -20.24 -2.62 3.41
CA PRO A 25 -21.15 -3.77 3.28
C PRO A 25 -20.48 -5.08 3.69
N GLU A 26 -21.28 -6.15 3.80
CA GLU A 26 -20.74 -7.48 4.05
C GLU A 26 -19.68 -7.86 3.02
N GLN A 27 -18.60 -8.52 3.48
CA GLN A 27 -17.50 -8.93 2.62
C GLN A 27 -17.99 -9.87 1.51
N VAL A 28 -17.58 -9.58 0.29
CA VAL A 28 -17.90 -10.43 -0.86
C VAL A 28 -17.00 -11.65 -0.85
N ASP A 29 -17.58 -12.83 -0.95
CA ASP A 29 -16.86 -14.09 -1.16
C ASP A 29 -16.51 -14.20 -2.66
N GLU A 30 -15.38 -13.59 -3.03
CA GLU A 30 -14.94 -13.49 -4.40
C GLU A 30 -14.14 -14.75 -4.81
N ILE A 31 -14.66 -15.47 -5.79
CA ILE A 31 -13.98 -16.64 -6.35
C ILE A 31 -12.94 -16.14 -7.36
N PRO A 32 -11.66 -16.56 -7.22
CA PRO A 32 -10.65 -16.21 -8.21
C PRO A 32 -11.06 -16.71 -9.60
N PRO A 33 -10.83 -15.92 -10.67
CA PRO A 33 -11.05 -16.39 -12.04
C PRO A 33 -10.22 -17.64 -12.35
N ASP A 34 -10.76 -18.53 -13.19
CA ASP A 34 -10.07 -19.77 -13.62
C ASP A 34 -8.73 -19.48 -14.32
N TYR A 35 -8.62 -18.32 -14.98
CA TYR A 35 -7.39 -17.88 -15.62
C TYR A 35 -6.40 -17.39 -14.55
N LYS A 36 -5.39 -18.20 -14.29
CA LYS A 36 -4.22 -17.80 -13.51
C LYS A 36 -3.07 -17.48 -14.45
N PRO A 37 -2.43 -16.28 -14.36
CA PRO A 37 -1.24 -15.98 -15.15
C PRO A 37 -0.10 -16.97 -14.89
N ASP A 38 0.74 -17.18 -15.88
CA ASP A 38 1.95 -18.00 -15.74
C ASP A 38 2.90 -17.41 -14.71
N GLY A 39 3.55 -18.28 -13.94
CA GLY A 39 4.54 -17.90 -12.93
C GLY A 39 4.43 -18.73 -11.67
N GLU A 40 5.58 -19.14 -11.13
CA GLU A 40 5.63 -20.01 -9.93
C GLU A 40 5.11 -19.33 -8.67
N ASN A 41 5.25 -18.01 -8.57
CA ASN A 41 4.94 -17.24 -7.36
C ASN A 41 3.70 -16.36 -7.50
N VAL A 42 2.84 -16.60 -8.48
CA VAL A 42 1.62 -15.81 -8.65
C VAL A 42 0.59 -16.24 -7.62
N ILE A 43 0.09 -15.30 -6.85
CA ILE A 43 -0.91 -15.51 -5.80
C ILE A 43 -2.17 -14.71 -6.11
N TRP A 44 -3.30 -15.21 -5.62
CA TRP A 44 -4.53 -14.44 -5.56
C TRP A 44 -4.55 -13.58 -4.30
N ILE A 45 -4.82 -12.30 -4.46
CA ILE A 45 -5.08 -11.37 -3.35
C ILE A 45 -6.54 -10.94 -3.46
N PRO A 46 -7.38 -11.28 -2.46
CA PRO A 46 -8.79 -10.97 -2.47
C PRO A 46 -9.08 -9.49 -2.59
N GLY A 47 -10.24 -9.16 -3.15
CA GLY A 47 -10.77 -7.82 -3.21
C GLY A 47 -11.19 -7.27 -1.84
N TYR A 48 -11.59 -6.03 -1.84
CA TYR A 48 -12.04 -5.32 -0.65
C TYR A 48 -12.98 -4.16 -1.02
N TRP A 49 -13.75 -3.70 -0.05
CA TRP A 49 -14.54 -2.49 -0.21
C TRP A 49 -13.66 -1.25 -0.14
N GLY A 50 -13.57 -0.52 -1.23
CA GLY A 50 -13.04 0.85 -1.26
C GLY A 50 -14.18 1.85 -1.13
N PHE A 51 -13.87 3.12 -0.90
CA PHE A 51 -14.84 4.20 -0.86
C PHE A 51 -14.60 5.19 -2.00
N ASP A 52 -15.65 5.47 -2.76
CA ASP A 52 -15.65 6.47 -3.83
C ASP A 52 -16.10 7.81 -3.26
N ASP A 53 -15.16 8.72 -3.07
CA ASP A 53 -15.44 10.04 -2.48
C ASP A 53 -16.34 10.93 -3.37
N GLN A 54 -16.36 10.72 -4.66
CA GLN A 54 -17.23 11.47 -5.58
C GLN A 54 -18.69 11.00 -5.47
N ARG A 55 -18.89 9.70 -5.31
CA ARG A 55 -20.22 9.09 -5.17
C ARG A 55 -20.69 9.03 -3.74
N LYS A 56 -19.79 9.20 -2.78
CA LYS A 56 -20.03 8.99 -1.34
C LYS A 56 -20.59 7.60 -1.03
N ASP A 57 -20.04 6.60 -1.69
CA ASP A 57 -20.51 5.22 -1.60
C ASP A 57 -19.37 4.22 -1.68
N TYR A 58 -19.60 3.00 -1.19
CA TYR A 58 -18.67 1.91 -1.30
C TYR A 58 -18.64 1.32 -2.71
N VAL A 59 -17.44 0.93 -3.15
CA VAL A 59 -17.20 0.25 -4.41
C VAL A 59 -16.35 -1.00 -4.14
N TRP A 60 -16.75 -2.14 -4.73
CA TRP A 60 -15.94 -3.34 -4.64
C TRP A 60 -14.72 -3.24 -5.55
N ILE A 61 -13.54 -3.30 -4.96
CA ILE A 61 -12.27 -3.38 -5.65
C ILE A 61 -11.92 -4.85 -5.76
N SER A 62 -12.11 -5.41 -6.95
CA SER A 62 -11.90 -6.84 -7.20
C SER A 62 -10.47 -7.27 -6.86
N GLY A 63 -10.33 -8.53 -6.46
CA GLY A 63 -9.06 -9.16 -6.23
C GLY A 63 -8.17 -9.16 -7.46
N VAL A 64 -6.92 -9.53 -7.27
CA VAL A 64 -5.89 -9.50 -8.30
C VAL A 64 -5.03 -10.76 -8.25
N TRP A 65 -4.63 -11.25 -9.42
CA TRP A 65 -3.50 -12.14 -9.55
C TRP A 65 -2.22 -11.31 -9.48
N ARG A 66 -1.34 -11.61 -8.55
CA ARG A 66 -0.17 -10.78 -8.26
C ARG A 66 1.09 -11.62 -8.11
N THR A 67 2.14 -11.24 -8.83
CA THR A 67 3.49 -11.70 -8.55
C THR A 67 4.06 -10.83 -7.43
N PRO A 68 4.21 -11.32 -6.18
CA PRO A 68 4.73 -10.54 -5.08
C PRO A 68 6.13 -9.99 -5.36
N PRO A 69 6.46 -8.78 -4.93
CA PRO A 69 7.84 -8.32 -4.96
C PRO A 69 8.74 -9.26 -4.16
N ALA A 70 9.98 -9.46 -4.61
CA ALA A 70 10.90 -10.39 -3.97
C ALA A 70 11.08 -10.10 -2.47
N GLY A 71 10.93 -11.13 -1.64
CA GLY A 71 11.06 -11.03 -0.18
C GLY A 71 9.96 -10.22 0.49
N ARG A 72 8.80 -10.04 -0.16
CA ARG A 72 7.65 -9.30 0.37
C ARG A 72 6.42 -10.18 0.52
N ARG A 73 5.61 -9.86 1.53
CA ARG A 73 4.27 -10.41 1.74
C ARG A 73 3.25 -9.28 1.82
N TRP A 74 2.09 -9.51 1.30
CA TRP A 74 1.01 -8.55 1.38
C TRP A 74 0.40 -8.51 2.78
N VAL A 75 0.22 -7.32 3.31
CA VAL A 75 -0.58 -7.02 4.49
C VAL A 75 -1.80 -6.26 3.99
N PRO A 76 -3.01 -6.86 4.01
CA PRO A 76 -4.20 -6.23 3.47
C PRO A 76 -4.60 -4.99 4.26
N GLY A 77 -5.16 -4.00 3.56
CA GLY A 77 -5.86 -2.90 4.17
C GLY A 77 -7.20 -3.34 4.75
N TYR A 78 -7.76 -2.52 5.62
CA TYR A 78 -9.05 -2.80 6.27
C TYR A 78 -9.73 -1.52 6.75
N TRP A 79 -11.03 -1.60 6.95
CA TRP A 79 -11.80 -0.57 7.63
C TRP A 79 -11.75 -0.79 9.13
N ASN A 80 -11.25 0.18 9.85
CA ASN A 80 -11.18 0.20 11.31
C ASN A 80 -12.38 0.95 11.87
N GLU A 81 -13.21 0.28 12.64
CA GLU A 81 -14.33 0.89 13.35
C GLU A 81 -13.81 1.81 14.46
N LEU A 82 -14.34 3.02 14.54
CA LEU A 82 -13.97 3.99 15.56
C LEU A 82 -14.87 3.86 16.80
N MET A 83 -14.40 4.37 17.94
CA MET A 83 -15.09 4.20 19.24
C MET A 83 -16.50 4.82 19.31
N ASN A 84 -16.93 5.57 18.30
CA ASN A 84 -18.26 6.15 18.24
C ASN A 84 -19.30 5.21 17.60
N ASP A 85 -18.92 3.98 17.24
CA ASP A 85 -19.74 2.93 16.63
C ASP A 85 -20.48 3.36 15.33
N ARG A 86 -20.02 4.45 14.70
CA ARG A 86 -20.63 5.02 13.50
C ARG A 86 -19.64 5.22 12.38
N ASP A 87 -18.41 5.59 12.72
CA ASP A 87 -17.40 5.99 11.77
C ASP A 87 -16.38 4.88 11.57
N TYR A 88 -15.93 4.76 10.34
CA TYR A 88 -14.93 3.80 9.92
C TYR A 88 -13.76 4.51 9.26
N GLN A 89 -12.56 4.07 9.57
CA GLN A 89 -11.33 4.66 9.05
C GLN A 89 -10.56 3.66 8.23
N TRP A 90 -10.19 4.05 7.00
CA TRP A 90 -9.39 3.20 6.15
C TRP A 90 -7.95 3.08 6.64
N VAL A 91 -7.47 1.85 6.75
CA VAL A 91 -6.08 1.52 7.01
C VAL A 91 -5.52 0.84 5.77
N SER A 92 -4.63 1.52 5.05
CA SER A 92 -4.10 1.02 3.77
C SER A 92 -3.25 -0.23 3.93
N GLY A 93 -3.35 -1.12 2.95
CA GLY A 93 -2.48 -2.28 2.84
C GLY A 93 -1.06 -1.94 2.37
N PHE A 94 -0.14 -2.85 2.57
CA PHE A 94 1.25 -2.66 2.16
C PHE A 94 2.05 -3.96 2.02
N TRP A 95 3.14 -3.89 1.29
CA TRP A 95 4.10 -4.97 1.15
C TRP A 95 5.13 -4.94 2.27
N ALA A 96 4.98 -5.82 3.26
CA ALA A 96 5.91 -6.00 4.35
C ALA A 96 7.06 -6.94 3.98
N SER A 97 8.20 -6.83 4.67
CA SER A 97 9.26 -7.85 4.57
C SER A 97 8.74 -9.21 5.01
N SER A 98 8.96 -10.25 4.21
CA SER A 98 8.60 -11.63 4.56
C SER A 98 9.41 -12.21 5.72
N GLU A 99 10.59 -11.65 5.99
CA GLU A 99 11.46 -12.05 7.10
C GLU A 99 10.93 -11.57 8.46
N ARG A 100 10.15 -10.47 8.46
CA ARG A 100 9.60 -9.89 9.69
C ARG A 100 8.22 -10.46 9.99
N ARG A 101 8.13 -11.33 10.97
CA ARG A 101 6.85 -11.92 11.41
C ARG A 101 5.99 -10.97 12.23
N LYS A 102 6.60 -10.02 12.95
CA LYS A 102 5.90 -9.04 13.80
C LYS A 102 6.06 -7.64 13.25
N MET A 103 4.99 -6.86 13.34
CA MET A 103 5.03 -5.42 13.06
C MET A 103 5.59 -4.69 14.28
N ASN A 104 6.53 -3.78 14.04
CA ASN A 104 7.03 -2.88 15.06
C ASN A 104 6.32 -1.54 14.89
N TYR A 105 5.60 -1.15 15.90
CA TYR A 105 4.90 0.13 15.93
C TYR A 105 5.78 1.18 16.62
N SER A 106 5.75 2.39 16.08
CA SER A 106 6.47 3.55 16.61
C SER A 106 5.52 4.73 16.79
N THR A 107 5.97 5.75 17.50
CA THR A 107 5.30 7.05 17.53
C THR A 107 5.31 7.69 16.14
N ALA A 108 4.61 8.82 15.98
CA ALA A 108 4.64 9.56 14.71
C ALA A 108 6.07 9.97 14.35
N PRO A 109 6.51 9.74 13.10
CA PRO A 109 7.79 10.28 12.66
C PRO A 109 7.75 11.81 12.63
N PRO A 110 8.90 12.47 12.82
CA PRO A 110 8.99 13.92 12.61
C PRO A 110 8.66 14.29 11.16
N GLU A 111 8.37 15.56 10.94
CA GLU A 111 8.19 16.11 9.61
C GLU A 111 9.40 15.83 8.70
N SER A 112 9.15 15.54 7.43
CA SER A 112 10.20 15.20 6.47
C SER A 112 11.19 16.35 6.29
N LEU A 113 12.48 16.03 6.28
CA LEU A 113 13.55 16.98 5.92
C LEU A 113 13.94 16.90 4.45
N GLU A 114 13.14 16.21 3.63
CA GLU A 114 13.44 16.01 2.21
C GLU A 114 13.26 17.31 1.42
N ASN A 115 14.34 17.76 0.78
CA ASN A 115 14.37 18.93 -0.09
C ASN A 115 14.84 18.63 -1.52
N GLY A 116 14.84 17.34 -1.87
CA GLY A 116 15.38 16.87 -3.13
C GLY A 116 16.91 16.78 -3.16
N PRO A 117 17.47 16.42 -4.32
CA PRO A 117 18.89 16.22 -4.46
C PRO A 117 19.68 17.55 -4.41
N SER A 118 20.71 17.60 -3.56
CA SER A 118 21.66 18.71 -3.49
C SER A 118 22.76 18.63 -4.56
N VAL A 119 22.89 17.47 -5.22
CA VAL A 119 23.86 17.23 -6.30
C VAL A 119 23.16 16.60 -7.49
N SER A 120 23.66 16.86 -8.69
CA SER A 120 23.10 16.29 -9.91
C SER A 120 23.24 14.78 -9.94
N ALA A 121 22.36 14.13 -10.73
CA ALA A 121 22.44 12.68 -10.95
C ALA A 121 23.82 12.29 -11.51
N PRO A 122 24.44 11.21 -11.00
CA PRO A 122 25.72 10.72 -11.52
C PRO A 122 25.67 10.39 -13.02
N THR A 123 24.57 9.86 -13.48
CA THR A 123 24.26 9.61 -14.90
C THR A 123 22.77 9.67 -15.15
N LYS A 124 22.34 9.67 -16.41
CA LYS A 124 20.93 9.58 -16.82
C LYS A 124 20.24 8.28 -16.40
N SER A 125 21.01 7.29 -15.97
CA SER A 125 20.50 6.00 -15.47
C SER A 125 20.21 5.98 -13.97
N HIS A 126 20.22 7.12 -13.31
CA HIS A 126 19.93 7.22 -11.87
C HIS A 126 18.64 8.00 -11.62
N PHE A 127 17.96 7.64 -10.56
CA PHE A 127 16.81 8.36 -10.01
C PHE A 127 17.04 8.66 -8.54
N TRP A 128 16.40 9.69 -8.04
CA TRP A 128 16.49 10.09 -6.65
C TRP A 128 15.58 9.25 -5.77
N VAL A 129 16.12 8.71 -4.69
CA VAL A 129 15.35 8.10 -3.60
C VAL A 129 15.31 9.10 -2.46
N PRO A 130 14.12 9.55 -2.03
CA PRO A 130 13.99 10.53 -0.96
C PRO A 130 14.55 10.04 0.36
N GLY A 131 14.96 10.98 1.21
CA GLY A 131 15.33 10.72 2.58
C GLY A 131 14.14 10.24 3.41
N VAL A 132 14.44 9.63 4.55
CA VAL A 132 13.41 9.11 5.44
C VAL A 132 13.92 9.05 6.88
N TRP A 133 13.03 9.28 7.84
CA TRP A 133 13.31 9.06 9.24
C TRP A 133 13.42 7.57 9.56
N LEU A 134 14.45 7.17 10.27
CA LEU A 134 14.63 5.81 10.79
C LEU A 134 14.49 5.84 12.31
N TYR A 135 13.64 4.97 12.86
CA TYR A 135 13.52 4.81 14.30
C TYR A 135 14.60 3.86 14.82
N ARG A 136 15.42 4.33 15.75
CA ARG A 136 16.53 3.57 16.32
C ARG A 136 16.41 3.54 17.85
N GLY A 137 15.81 2.48 18.35
CA GLY A 137 15.58 2.29 19.79
C GLY A 137 14.57 3.27 20.38
N THR A 138 14.98 4.48 20.68
CA THR A 138 14.15 5.52 21.30
C THR A 138 14.05 6.81 20.48
N ASN A 139 14.86 6.96 19.43
CA ASN A 139 14.99 8.21 18.70
C ASN A 139 14.88 8.03 17.19
N TYR A 140 14.39 9.07 16.53
CA TYR A 140 14.43 9.19 15.09
C TYR A 140 15.80 9.72 14.62
N ARG A 141 16.32 9.15 13.53
CA ARG A 141 17.51 9.64 12.83
C ARG A 141 17.19 9.79 11.36
N TRP A 142 17.53 10.94 10.80
CA TRP A 142 17.34 11.19 9.38
C TRP A 142 18.35 10.40 8.54
N ARG A 143 17.85 9.65 7.57
CA ARG A 143 18.63 9.07 6.49
C ARG A 143 18.40 9.94 5.26
N ALA A 144 19.45 10.65 4.82
CA ALA A 144 19.38 11.50 3.62
C ALA A 144 18.99 10.71 2.36
N GLY A 145 18.36 11.39 1.43
CA GLY A 145 18.10 10.85 0.11
C GLY A 145 19.40 10.56 -0.65
N HIS A 146 19.30 9.74 -1.67
CA HIS A 146 20.45 9.32 -2.46
C HIS A 146 20.05 8.91 -3.87
N TRP A 147 21.01 8.92 -4.78
CA TRP A 147 20.83 8.46 -6.13
C TRP A 147 20.95 6.94 -6.24
N VAL A 148 20.00 6.32 -6.95
CA VAL A 148 19.95 4.87 -7.19
C VAL A 148 19.92 4.63 -8.69
N ARG A 149 20.67 3.63 -9.15
CA ARG A 149 20.67 3.24 -10.56
C ARG A 149 19.40 2.46 -10.89
N TYR A 150 18.79 2.76 -12.05
CA TYR A 150 17.68 1.99 -12.59
C TYR A 150 18.05 0.52 -12.74
N ARG A 151 17.06 -0.34 -12.44
CA ARG A 151 17.09 -1.75 -12.82
C ARG A 151 16.09 -1.95 -13.96
N PRO A 152 16.51 -2.51 -15.10
CA PRO A 152 15.56 -2.91 -16.14
C PRO A 152 14.45 -3.78 -15.54
N ASP A 153 13.23 -3.63 -16.03
CA ASP A 153 12.04 -4.40 -15.66
C ASP A 153 11.52 -4.22 -14.22
N TYR A 154 12.13 -3.30 -13.45
CA TYR A 154 11.73 -3.01 -12.08
C TYR A 154 11.46 -1.53 -11.84
N VAL A 155 10.59 -1.30 -10.86
CA VAL A 155 10.30 0.02 -10.30
C VAL A 155 10.67 0.00 -8.81
N TYR A 156 11.43 0.99 -8.37
CA TYR A 156 11.77 1.11 -6.95
C TYR A 156 10.63 1.78 -6.18
N ILE A 157 10.18 1.13 -5.13
CA ILE A 157 9.20 1.68 -4.19
C ILE A 157 9.98 2.15 -2.95
N PRO A 158 10.02 3.46 -2.67
CA PRO A 158 10.82 4.00 -1.57
C PRO A 158 10.33 3.58 -0.19
N SER A 159 11.26 3.60 0.77
CA SER A 159 10.93 3.44 2.18
C SER A 159 10.01 4.55 2.67
N ARG A 160 9.05 4.20 3.51
CA ARG A 160 8.08 5.14 4.06
C ARG A 160 7.53 4.69 5.39
N TRP A 161 6.96 5.60 6.11
CA TRP A 161 6.11 5.32 7.27
C TRP A 161 4.66 5.21 6.82
N MET A 162 3.93 4.33 7.48
CA MET A 162 2.49 4.20 7.30
C MET A 162 1.80 4.31 8.65
N TRP A 163 0.71 5.04 8.66
CA TRP A 163 -0.15 5.15 9.82
C TRP A 163 -1.00 3.87 9.99
N THR A 164 -1.18 3.45 11.23
CA THR A 164 -2.17 2.45 11.64
C THR A 164 -2.77 2.84 12.99
N PRO A 165 -3.93 2.31 13.40
CA PRO A 165 -4.49 2.59 14.72
C PRO A 165 -3.57 2.22 15.89
N GLY A 166 -2.68 1.23 15.70
CA GLY A 166 -1.69 0.81 16.70
C GLY A 166 -0.41 1.64 16.73
N GLY A 167 -0.26 2.61 15.83
CA GLY A 167 0.96 3.41 15.67
C GLY A 167 1.50 3.39 14.25
N TYR A 168 2.69 3.90 14.06
CA TYR A 168 3.33 4.00 12.75
C TYR A 168 4.22 2.80 12.46
N VAL A 169 4.09 2.26 11.24
CA VAL A 169 4.85 1.12 10.74
C VAL A 169 5.82 1.58 9.67
N PHE A 170 7.08 1.19 9.79
CA PHE A 170 8.09 1.44 8.76
C PHE A 170 8.05 0.36 7.69
N VAL A 171 7.85 0.78 6.45
CA VAL A 171 7.92 -0.07 5.27
C VAL A 171 9.25 0.19 4.57
N ASP A 172 10.14 -0.81 4.57
CA ASP A 172 11.42 -0.72 3.85
C ASP A 172 11.19 -0.59 2.34
N GLY A 173 12.05 0.17 1.66
CA GLY A 173 12.02 0.26 0.20
C GLY A 173 12.32 -1.09 -0.46
N TYR A 174 11.76 -1.28 -1.65
CA TYR A 174 11.92 -2.53 -2.40
C TYR A 174 11.78 -2.30 -3.90
N TRP A 175 12.26 -3.25 -4.67
CA TRP A 175 12.04 -3.32 -6.11
C TRP A 175 10.77 -4.11 -6.39
N ASP A 176 9.86 -3.50 -7.12
CA ASP A 176 8.66 -4.15 -7.63
C ASP A 176 8.79 -4.34 -9.15
N TYR A 177 8.05 -5.27 -9.69
CA TYR A 177 7.99 -5.46 -11.14
C TYR A 177 7.33 -4.25 -11.82
N GLN A 178 7.62 -4.03 -13.10
CA GLN A 178 6.85 -3.11 -13.92
C GLN A 178 5.38 -3.53 -13.97
N MET A 179 4.46 -2.57 -14.18
CA MET A 179 3.01 -2.82 -14.12
C MET A 179 2.56 -4.00 -14.96
N SER A 180 3.10 -4.14 -16.16
CA SER A 180 2.79 -5.24 -17.09
C SER A 180 3.24 -6.63 -16.62
N ALA A 181 4.18 -6.69 -15.67
CA ALA A 181 4.73 -7.94 -15.13
C ALA A 181 4.26 -8.25 -13.71
N ARG A 182 3.35 -7.43 -13.15
CA ARG A 182 2.83 -7.63 -11.78
C ARG A 182 1.77 -8.71 -11.67
N GLY A 183 1.09 -9.03 -12.77
CA GLY A 183 -0.03 -9.96 -12.79
C GLY A 183 -1.23 -9.41 -13.54
N VAL A 184 -2.45 -9.75 -13.09
CA VAL A 184 -3.70 -9.35 -13.74
C VAL A 184 -4.61 -8.63 -12.76
N MET A 185 -5.08 -7.46 -13.17
CA MET A 185 -6.11 -6.69 -12.49
C MET A 185 -7.47 -6.87 -13.16
N PHE A 186 -8.50 -6.69 -12.36
CA PHE A 186 -9.88 -6.64 -12.84
C PHE A 186 -10.48 -5.27 -12.54
N ALA A 187 -11.48 -4.87 -13.33
CA ALA A 187 -12.16 -3.60 -13.13
C ALA A 187 -12.93 -3.62 -11.80
N PRO A 188 -12.97 -2.50 -11.05
CA PRO A 188 -13.82 -2.38 -9.88
C PRO A 188 -15.29 -2.58 -10.26
N VAL A 189 -16.05 -3.21 -9.36
CA VAL A 189 -17.48 -3.49 -9.59
C VAL A 189 -18.32 -2.65 -8.65
N ILE A 190 -19.30 -1.95 -9.21
CA ILE A 190 -20.32 -1.27 -8.42
C ILE A 190 -21.40 -2.31 -8.09
N MET A 191 -21.48 -2.68 -6.83
CA MET A 191 -22.52 -3.56 -6.35
C MET A 191 -23.63 -2.71 -5.73
N HIS A 192 -24.80 -2.76 -6.33
CA HIS A 192 -25.99 -2.22 -5.68
C HIS A 192 -26.44 -3.22 -4.62
N ALA A 193 -26.63 -2.75 -3.39
CA ALA A 193 -27.26 -3.57 -2.37
C ALA A 193 -28.62 -4.07 -2.92
N PRO A 194 -28.95 -5.36 -2.77
CA PRO A 194 -30.26 -5.84 -3.17
C PRO A 194 -31.31 -5.04 -2.41
N ILE A 195 -32.24 -4.43 -3.14
CA ILE A 195 -33.42 -3.79 -2.54
C ILE A 195 -34.20 -4.94 -1.89
N VAL A 196 -34.09 -5.06 -0.59
CA VAL A 196 -34.95 -5.95 0.18
C VAL A 196 -36.34 -5.33 0.16
N GLN A 197 -37.24 -5.89 -0.64
CA GLN A 197 -38.67 -5.58 -0.63
C GLN A 197 -39.33 -6.24 0.58
#